data_22c6b12c9ae85d8710c9ff4471a99fe5
#
_entry.id   22c6b12c9ae85d8710c9ff4471a99fe5
#
_cell.length_a   1.000
_cell.length_b   1.000
_cell.length_c   1.000
_cell.angle_alpha   90.00
_cell.angle_beta   90.00
_cell.angle_gamma   90.00
#
_symmetry.space_group_name_H-M   'P 1'
#
loop_
_entity.id
_entity.type
_entity.pdbx_description
1 polymer ?
#
loop_
_entity_poly.entity_id
_entity_poly.type
_entity_poly.pdbx_seq_one_letter_code
_entity_poly.pdbx_strand_id
1 'polypeptide(L)'
;MNIKEKFKQFVGISFWDSVYKMFTFRDFFIAAFPACLLRKVARVREMQQRKIEQLRTQEKCRVAFFLQTPSVWKYDTLYRKLGESDNFEPIVVISPYNVHINYDKQECFRVMKQTEDFARERGYNYVSAYDWKNLKWRNIKKIYKPDIVFFTKPYKDTLRAYHIYNFLDALTLYVPYSMNNSKMFHNNYGLPFQSLLWKLLLETDYHKHYAEMYEKCGGENVEVVGALVMEKLMQADYKPEDVWKPLVKKKKRIIWAPHHTVDYLFNSSNFLIYCEDMLRLAEEYKDEVQFAFKPHPVLKFKLINIWGLDKTEAYYNRWASMENGQIEQGDYIDLFKTSDAMIHDSISFMTEYLFAQKPVLFQIRNEKLRDEFNVFGQLCLEQHYHAHSIEETEQFIREVVIAGKDPKKEEREQFYKQYLYPKDGVMPSEKIFDILKTAIGK
;
A
#
# COMPACT_ATOMS: atom_id res chain seq x y z
N MET A 1 28.58 1.23 -29.93
CA MET A 1 27.85 1.37 -28.67
C MET A 1 26.36 1.61 -28.96
N ASN A 2 25.48 0.69 -28.56
CA ASN A 2 24.06 0.70 -28.89
C ASN A 2 23.39 1.90 -28.20
N ILE A 3 22.36 2.50 -28.83
CA ILE A 3 21.56 3.62 -28.27
C ILE A 3 21.09 3.31 -26.83
N LYS A 4 20.78 2.04 -26.54
CA LYS A 4 20.46 1.53 -25.21
C LYS A 4 21.58 1.75 -24.17
N GLU A 5 22.82 1.57 -24.54
CA GLU A 5 23.97 1.72 -23.63
C GLU A 5 24.37 3.17 -23.41
N LYS A 6 24.23 4.02 -24.43
CA LYS A 6 24.43 5.48 -24.28
C LYS A 6 23.39 6.10 -23.37
N PHE A 7 22.15 5.62 -23.45
CA PHE A 7 21.05 6.10 -22.62
C PHE A 7 21.20 5.61 -21.16
N LYS A 8 21.68 4.36 -20.94
CA LYS A 8 22.03 3.84 -19.61
C LYS A 8 23.11 4.65 -18.91
N GLN A 9 24.14 5.09 -19.64
CA GLN A 9 25.20 5.94 -19.09
C GLN A 9 24.72 7.35 -18.73
N PHE A 10 23.73 7.88 -19.45
CA PHE A 10 23.21 9.23 -19.22
C PHE A 10 22.31 9.36 -17.99
N VAL A 11 21.62 8.29 -17.58
CA VAL A 11 20.57 8.34 -16.52
C VAL A 11 20.93 7.53 -15.26
N GLY A 12 22.07 6.85 -15.25
CA GLY A 12 22.49 5.97 -14.16
C GLY A 12 21.83 4.58 -14.22
N ILE A 13 22.64 3.55 -14.07
CA ILE A 13 22.25 2.13 -14.27
C ILE A 13 21.07 1.71 -13.38
N SER A 14 20.96 2.23 -12.16
CA SER A 14 19.93 1.80 -11.20
C SER A 14 18.56 2.44 -11.42
N PHE A 15 18.51 3.69 -11.88
CA PHE A 15 17.25 4.34 -12.29
C PHE A 15 16.65 3.60 -13.48
N TRP A 16 17.48 3.22 -14.46
CA TRP A 16 17.03 2.46 -15.63
C TRP A 16 16.57 1.05 -15.29
N ASP A 17 17.19 0.37 -14.37
CA ASP A 17 16.72 -0.94 -13.92
C ASP A 17 15.35 -0.85 -13.24
N SER A 18 15.11 0.17 -12.45
CA SER A 18 13.81 0.42 -11.84
C SER A 18 12.75 0.83 -12.86
N VAL A 19 13.09 1.74 -13.79
CA VAL A 19 12.21 2.18 -14.87
C VAL A 19 11.93 1.06 -15.88
N TYR A 20 12.95 0.26 -16.25
CA TYR A 20 12.78 -0.85 -17.19
C TYR A 20 11.94 -2.00 -16.63
N LYS A 21 11.97 -2.20 -15.31
CA LYS A 21 11.11 -3.16 -14.60
C LYS A 21 9.63 -2.71 -14.57
N MET A 22 9.37 -1.41 -14.59
CA MET A 22 8.03 -0.84 -14.54
C MET A 22 7.37 -0.66 -15.91
N PHE A 23 8.15 -0.58 -17.00
CA PHE A 23 7.68 -0.27 -18.35
C PHE A 23 8.08 -1.34 -19.37
N THR A 24 7.13 -1.85 -20.13
CA THR A 24 7.43 -2.56 -21.38
C THR A 24 7.68 -1.53 -22.48
N PHE A 25 8.39 -1.94 -23.56
CA PHE A 25 8.56 -1.13 -24.78
C PHE A 25 7.24 -0.57 -25.32
N ARG A 26 6.15 -1.33 -25.18
CA ARG A 26 4.80 -0.90 -25.54
C ARG A 26 4.29 0.28 -24.69
N ASP A 27 4.58 0.32 -23.38
CA ASP A 27 4.15 1.42 -22.52
C ASP A 27 4.94 2.68 -22.80
N PHE A 28 6.25 2.52 -23.05
CA PHE A 28 7.10 3.63 -23.49
C PHE A 28 6.58 4.21 -24.82
N PHE A 29 6.22 3.34 -25.78
CA PHE A 29 5.67 3.79 -27.07
C PHE A 29 4.30 4.47 -26.88
N ILE A 30 3.41 3.93 -26.05
CA ILE A 30 2.09 4.51 -25.76
C ILE A 30 2.24 5.83 -25.02
N ALA A 31 3.17 5.94 -24.07
CA ALA A 31 3.47 7.17 -23.36
C ALA A 31 4.09 8.26 -24.25
N ALA A 32 4.95 7.85 -25.21
CA ALA A 32 5.56 8.74 -26.19
C ALA A 32 4.57 9.25 -27.27
N PHE A 33 3.45 8.53 -27.47
CA PHE A 33 2.41 8.90 -28.45
C PHE A 33 1.05 9.04 -27.76
N PRO A 34 0.77 10.15 -27.07
CA PRO A 34 -0.48 10.38 -26.33
C PRO A 34 -1.74 10.15 -27.17
N ALA A 35 -1.74 10.52 -28.45
CA ALA A 35 -2.87 10.29 -29.34
C ALA A 35 -3.23 8.78 -29.53
N CYS A 36 -2.24 7.90 -29.49
CA CYS A 36 -2.49 6.45 -29.56
C CYS A 36 -3.14 5.95 -28.28
N LEU A 37 -2.70 6.44 -27.12
CA LEU A 37 -3.32 6.12 -25.84
C LEU A 37 -4.76 6.64 -25.78
N LEU A 38 -5.01 7.88 -26.14
CA LEU A 38 -6.36 8.47 -26.13
C LEU A 38 -7.35 7.72 -27.03
N ARG A 39 -6.92 7.35 -28.25
CA ARG A 39 -7.74 6.49 -29.14
C ARG A 39 -8.06 5.13 -28.51
N LYS A 40 -7.09 4.55 -27.82
CA LYS A 40 -7.29 3.29 -27.12
C LYS A 40 -8.25 3.44 -25.95
N VAL A 41 -8.10 4.50 -25.16
CA VAL A 41 -9.00 4.82 -24.04
C VAL A 41 -10.43 5.00 -24.55
N ALA A 42 -10.66 5.76 -25.62
CA ALA A 42 -11.99 5.94 -26.20
C ALA A 42 -12.65 4.58 -26.51
N ARG A 43 -11.93 3.67 -27.19
CA ARG A 43 -12.43 2.31 -27.46
C ARG A 43 -12.72 1.51 -26.19
N VAL A 44 -11.87 1.65 -25.17
CA VAL A 44 -12.06 0.98 -23.87
C VAL A 44 -13.31 1.53 -23.17
N ARG A 45 -13.56 2.84 -23.22
CA ARG A 45 -14.78 3.44 -22.66
C ARG A 45 -16.05 2.88 -23.35
N GLU A 46 -16.04 2.73 -24.67
CA GLU A 46 -17.15 2.09 -25.39
C GLU A 46 -17.36 0.63 -24.95
N MET A 47 -16.27 -0.14 -24.78
CA MET A 47 -16.35 -1.52 -24.29
C MET A 47 -16.91 -1.59 -22.86
N GLN A 48 -16.47 -0.69 -21.98
CA GLN A 48 -16.94 -0.56 -20.59
C GLN A 48 -18.43 -0.17 -20.55
N GLN A 49 -18.88 0.74 -21.42
CA GLN A 49 -20.28 1.13 -21.52
C GLN A 49 -21.17 -0.05 -21.93
N ARG A 50 -20.76 -0.81 -22.97
CA ARG A 50 -21.47 -2.04 -23.37
C ARG A 50 -21.50 -3.08 -22.25
N LYS A 51 -20.40 -3.19 -21.46
CA LYS A 51 -20.36 -4.08 -20.31
C LYS A 51 -21.38 -3.64 -19.24
N ILE A 52 -21.49 -2.36 -18.94
CA ILE A 52 -22.50 -1.82 -18.02
C ILE A 52 -23.92 -2.20 -18.47
N GLU A 53 -24.25 -1.99 -19.75
CA GLU A 53 -25.55 -2.35 -20.33
C GLU A 53 -25.84 -3.86 -20.17
N GLN A 54 -24.83 -4.71 -20.42
CA GLN A 54 -24.93 -6.15 -20.19
C GLN A 54 -25.19 -6.47 -18.71
N LEU A 55 -24.47 -5.84 -17.76
CA LEU A 55 -24.54 -6.13 -16.35
C LEU A 55 -25.89 -5.71 -15.73
N ARG A 56 -26.58 -4.72 -16.30
CA ARG A 56 -27.92 -4.29 -15.86
C ARG A 56 -28.97 -5.38 -16.02
N THR A 57 -28.78 -6.30 -16.95
CA THR A 57 -29.69 -7.43 -17.21
C THR A 57 -29.21 -8.72 -16.55
N GLN A 58 -28.02 -8.73 -15.96
CA GLN A 58 -27.42 -9.92 -15.35
C GLN A 58 -27.87 -10.03 -13.88
N GLU A 59 -28.24 -11.22 -13.44
CA GLU A 59 -28.68 -11.45 -12.07
C GLU A 59 -27.56 -11.16 -11.05
N LYS A 60 -26.38 -11.70 -11.29
CA LYS A 60 -25.21 -11.60 -10.40
C LYS A 60 -23.93 -11.30 -11.15
N CYS A 61 -23.15 -10.34 -10.67
CA CYS A 61 -21.88 -9.91 -11.28
C CYS A 61 -20.70 -10.60 -10.61
N ARG A 62 -19.80 -11.18 -11.38
CA ARG A 62 -18.56 -11.82 -10.89
C ARG A 62 -17.48 -10.77 -10.68
N VAL A 63 -17.02 -10.61 -9.44
CA VAL A 63 -16.04 -9.61 -9.03
C VAL A 63 -14.72 -10.30 -8.67
N ALA A 64 -13.65 -10.03 -9.43
CA ALA A 64 -12.33 -10.59 -9.17
C ALA A 64 -11.39 -9.55 -8.56
N PHE A 65 -10.79 -9.88 -7.43
CA PHE A 65 -9.73 -9.10 -6.80
C PHE A 65 -8.38 -9.76 -7.08
N PHE A 66 -7.54 -9.14 -7.91
CA PHE A 66 -6.20 -9.69 -8.22
C PHE A 66 -5.23 -9.36 -7.10
N LEU A 67 -4.84 -10.38 -6.33
CA LEU A 67 -3.93 -10.28 -5.19
C LEU A 67 -2.61 -10.95 -5.50
N GLN A 68 -1.50 -10.22 -5.33
CA GLN A 68 -0.13 -10.71 -5.56
C GLN A 68 0.56 -11.07 -4.25
N THR A 69 0.37 -10.27 -3.21
CA THR A 69 0.95 -10.46 -1.87
C THR A 69 -0.02 -9.96 -0.80
N PRO A 70 -0.04 -10.55 0.41
CA PRO A 70 -0.91 -10.08 1.48
C PRO A 70 -0.75 -8.59 1.82
N SER A 71 0.48 -8.06 1.76
CA SER A 71 0.80 -6.68 2.14
C SER A 71 0.10 -5.60 1.30
N VAL A 72 -0.39 -5.94 0.10
CA VAL A 72 -1.12 -5.00 -0.76
C VAL A 72 -2.64 -5.20 -0.71
N TRP A 73 -3.13 -6.05 0.18
CA TRP A 73 -4.57 -6.25 0.35
C TRP A 73 -5.19 -5.08 1.11
N LYS A 74 -6.14 -4.39 0.46
CA LYS A 74 -6.78 -3.17 0.99
C LYS A 74 -8.31 -3.22 0.89
N TYR A 75 -8.86 -4.37 0.49
CA TYR A 75 -10.26 -4.50 0.09
C TYR A 75 -11.13 -5.30 1.07
N ASP A 76 -10.68 -5.56 2.31
CA ASP A 76 -11.40 -6.47 3.24
C ASP A 76 -12.87 -6.05 3.45
N THR A 77 -13.09 -4.78 3.83
CA THR A 77 -14.44 -4.24 4.07
C THR A 77 -15.32 -4.31 2.81
N LEU A 78 -14.78 -3.90 1.68
CA LEU A 78 -15.48 -3.96 0.40
C LEU A 78 -15.76 -5.39 -0.06
N TYR A 79 -14.79 -6.31 0.10
CA TYR A 79 -14.96 -7.72 -0.27
C TYR A 79 -16.12 -8.35 0.50
N ARG A 80 -16.17 -8.13 1.82
CA ARG A 80 -17.25 -8.67 2.67
C ARG A 80 -18.59 -8.07 2.29
N LYS A 81 -18.66 -6.75 2.12
CA LYS A 81 -19.87 -6.06 1.70
C LYS A 81 -20.43 -6.56 0.36
N LEU A 82 -19.55 -6.80 -0.62
CA LEU A 82 -19.94 -7.40 -1.89
C LEU A 82 -20.44 -8.84 -1.72
N GLY A 83 -19.83 -9.61 -0.81
CA GLY A 83 -20.24 -10.99 -0.51
C GLY A 83 -21.59 -11.13 0.18
N GLU A 84 -22.00 -10.10 0.93
CA GLU A 84 -23.32 -10.02 1.59
C GLU A 84 -24.44 -9.61 0.62
N SER A 85 -24.09 -9.11 -0.56
CA SER A 85 -25.07 -8.68 -1.56
C SER A 85 -25.43 -9.79 -2.55
N ASP A 86 -26.72 -9.95 -2.84
CA ASP A 86 -27.21 -10.89 -3.85
C ASP A 86 -26.76 -10.55 -5.28
N ASN A 87 -26.30 -9.32 -5.51
CA ASN A 87 -25.93 -8.83 -6.83
C ASN A 87 -24.49 -9.14 -7.22
N PHE A 88 -23.62 -9.52 -6.28
CA PHE A 88 -22.20 -9.71 -6.53
C PHE A 88 -21.70 -11.08 -6.05
N GLU A 89 -20.72 -11.60 -6.76
CA GLU A 89 -19.98 -12.81 -6.41
C GLU A 89 -18.48 -12.48 -6.36
N PRO A 90 -17.94 -12.07 -5.18
CA PRO A 90 -16.53 -11.72 -5.05
C PRO A 90 -15.66 -12.96 -4.93
N ILE A 91 -14.49 -12.91 -5.59
CA ILE A 91 -13.43 -13.91 -5.47
C ILE A 91 -12.06 -13.24 -5.43
N VAL A 92 -11.16 -13.77 -4.62
CA VAL A 92 -9.75 -13.37 -4.64
C VAL A 92 -8.99 -14.23 -5.64
N VAL A 93 -8.35 -13.61 -6.61
CA VAL A 93 -7.49 -14.27 -7.60
C VAL A 93 -6.04 -14.10 -7.17
N ILE A 94 -5.42 -15.17 -6.70
CA ILE A 94 -4.03 -15.15 -6.30
C ILE A 94 -3.16 -15.23 -7.54
N SER A 95 -2.61 -14.08 -7.93
CA SER A 95 -1.75 -13.92 -9.10
C SER A 95 -0.27 -13.92 -8.73
N PRO A 96 0.61 -14.40 -9.64
CA PRO A 96 2.02 -14.45 -9.33
C PRO A 96 2.61 -13.05 -9.17
N TYR A 97 3.50 -12.93 -8.20
CA TYR A 97 4.35 -11.76 -8.02
C TYR A 97 5.68 -11.99 -8.75
N ASN A 98 5.88 -11.27 -9.82
CA ASN A 98 7.12 -11.31 -10.59
C ASN A 98 7.92 -10.05 -10.31
N VAL A 99 8.72 -10.07 -9.29
CA VAL A 99 9.41 -8.90 -8.74
C VAL A 99 10.55 -8.39 -9.62
N HIS A 100 11.09 -9.25 -10.52
CA HIS A 100 12.39 -8.94 -11.12
C HIS A 100 12.58 -9.49 -12.53
N ILE A 101 13.49 -8.85 -13.28
CA ILE A 101 14.08 -9.31 -14.53
C ILE A 101 14.64 -10.75 -14.40
N ASN A 102 15.09 -11.11 -13.22
CA ASN A 102 15.50 -12.47 -12.86
C ASN A 102 14.35 -13.12 -12.07
N TYR A 103 13.35 -13.61 -12.79
CA TYR A 103 12.24 -14.37 -12.22
C TYR A 103 12.75 -15.58 -11.45
N ASP A 104 12.66 -15.51 -10.13
CA ASP A 104 12.84 -16.67 -9.25
C ASP A 104 11.48 -17.37 -9.08
N LYS A 105 11.36 -18.53 -9.74
CA LYS A 105 10.14 -19.32 -9.72
C LYS A 105 9.85 -19.88 -8.31
N GLN A 106 10.89 -20.21 -7.53
CA GLN A 106 10.71 -20.78 -6.19
C GLN A 106 10.16 -19.70 -5.25
N GLU A 107 10.74 -18.51 -5.28
CA GLU A 107 10.27 -17.36 -4.51
C GLU A 107 8.85 -16.93 -4.92
N CYS A 108 8.57 -16.87 -6.21
CA CYS A 108 7.21 -16.61 -6.70
C CYS A 108 6.20 -17.60 -6.13
N PHE A 109 6.51 -18.89 -6.14
CA PHE A 109 5.63 -19.93 -5.63
C PHE A 109 5.51 -19.88 -4.09
N ARG A 110 6.59 -19.54 -3.37
CA ARG A 110 6.55 -19.31 -1.94
C ARG A 110 5.59 -18.18 -1.57
N VAL A 111 5.70 -17.03 -2.25
CA VAL A 111 4.82 -15.89 -2.05
C VAL A 111 3.36 -16.21 -2.40
N MET A 112 3.13 -16.94 -3.49
CA MET A 112 1.77 -17.38 -3.85
C MET A 112 1.16 -18.28 -2.77
N LYS A 113 1.93 -19.22 -2.20
CA LYS A 113 1.47 -20.08 -1.09
C LYS A 113 1.11 -19.26 0.14
N GLN A 114 1.97 -18.32 0.56
CA GLN A 114 1.67 -17.41 1.67
C GLN A 114 0.38 -16.61 1.41
N THR A 115 0.14 -16.21 0.15
CA THR A 115 -1.05 -15.46 -0.22
C THR A 115 -2.31 -16.36 -0.23
N GLU A 116 -2.18 -17.64 -0.59
CA GLU A 116 -3.24 -18.63 -0.45
C GLU A 116 -3.60 -18.88 1.03
N ASP A 117 -2.58 -19.01 1.89
CA ASP A 117 -2.78 -19.18 3.34
C ASP A 117 -3.49 -17.97 3.94
N PHE A 118 -3.03 -16.77 3.62
CA PHE A 118 -3.69 -15.52 4.00
C PHE A 118 -5.17 -15.47 3.58
N ALA A 119 -5.49 -15.85 2.34
CA ALA A 119 -6.87 -15.85 1.85
C ALA A 119 -7.72 -16.90 2.58
N ARG A 120 -7.15 -18.06 2.89
CA ARG A 120 -7.82 -19.15 3.63
C ARG A 120 -8.09 -18.76 5.07
N GLU A 121 -7.11 -18.22 5.77
CA GLU A 121 -7.23 -17.80 7.17
C GLU A 121 -8.30 -16.73 7.36
N ARG A 122 -8.48 -15.85 6.36
CA ARG A 122 -9.52 -14.82 6.37
C ARG A 122 -10.89 -15.29 5.86
N GLY A 123 -11.00 -16.53 5.43
CA GLY A 123 -12.25 -17.10 4.93
C GLY A 123 -12.69 -16.53 3.58
N TYR A 124 -11.74 -16.03 2.77
CA TYR A 124 -12.07 -15.56 1.42
C TYR A 124 -12.30 -16.72 0.46
N ASN A 125 -13.30 -16.58 -0.41
CA ASN A 125 -13.39 -17.41 -1.60
C ASN A 125 -12.25 -17.03 -2.55
N TYR A 126 -11.38 -17.97 -2.93
CA TYR A 126 -10.22 -17.67 -3.73
C TYR A 126 -9.91 -18.71 -4.79
N VAL A 127 -9.21 -18.31 -5.82
CA VAL A 127 -8.63 -19.18 -6.83
C VAL A 127 -7.16 -18.83 -7.07
N SER A 128 -6.30 -19.84 -7.07
CA SER A 128 -4.91 -19.64 -7.44
C SER A 128 -4.77 -19.59 -8.98
N ALA A 129 -3.98 -18.64 -9.46
CA ALA A 129 -3.59 -18.56 -10.86
C ALA A 129 -2.71 -19.73 -11.32
N TYR A 130 -2.13 -20.49 -10.39
CA TYR A 130 -1.37 -21.69 -10.67
C TYR A 130 -2.12 -22.94 -10.23
N ASP A 131 -2.21 -23.91 -11.13
CA ASP A 131 -2.77 -25.23 -10.84
C ASP A 131 -1.67 -26.13 -10.28
N TRP A 132 -1.61 -26.23 -8.93
CA TRP A 132 -0.60 -27.02 -8.25
C TRP A 132 -0.66 -28.52 -8.55
N LYS A 133 -1.84 -29.04 -8.93
CA LYS A 133 -2.02 -30.46 -9.26
C LYS A 133 -1.49 -30.76 -10.67
N ASN A 134 -1.79 -29.88 -11.64
CA ASN A 134 -1.43 -30.09 -13.03
C ASN A 134 -0.17 -29.29 -13.44
N LEU A 135 0.47 -28.60 -12.50
CA LEU A 135 1.70 -27.81 -12.66
C LEU A 135 1.67 -26.81 -13.82
N LYS A 136 0.55 -26.09 -13.98
CA LYS A 136 0.33 -25.15 -15.09
C LYS A 136 -0.37 -23.88 -14.65
N TRP A 137 -0.11 -22.79 -15.38
CA TRP A 137 -0.83 -21.54 -15.21
C TRP A 137 -2.27 -21.65 -15.73
N ARG A 138 -3.21 -21.13 -14.95
CA ARG A 138 -4.63 -21.05 -15.29
C ARG A 138 -4.92 -19.77 -16.07
N ASN A 139 -5.79 -19.84 -17.06
CA ASN A 139 -6.34 -18.66 -17.70
C ASN A 139 -7.60 -18.21 -16.94
N ILE A 140 -7.42 -17.37 -15.94
CA ILE A 140 -8.50 -16.89 -15.07
C ILE A 140 -9.59 -16.18 -15.87
N LYS A 141 -9.24 -15.42 -16.92
CA LYS A 141 -10.23 -14.78 -17.79
C LYS A 141 -11.18 -15.79 -18.44
N LYS A 142 -10.66 -16.93 -18.89
CA LYS A 142 -11.50 -17.98 -19.52
C LYS A 142 -12.31 -18.78 -18.50
N ILE A 143 -11.70 -19.09 -17.35
CA ILE A 143 -12.30 -19.96 -16.34
C ILE A 143 -13.37 -19.22 -15.53
N TYR A 144 -13.03 -18.02 -15.03
CA TYR A 144 -13.90 -17.25 -14.14
C TYR A 144 -14.75 -16.22 -14.89
N LYS A 145 -14.25 -15.67 -16.01
CA LYS A 145 -14.91 -14.62 -16.82
C LYS A 145 -15.38 -13.45 -15.95
N PRO A 146 -14.48 -12.75 -15.28
CA PRO A 146 -14.87 -11.69 -14.37
C PRO A 146 -15.56 -10.53 -15.12
N ASP A 147 -16.61 -10.00 -14.51
CA ASP A 147 -17.36 -8.85 -15.00
C ASP A 147 -16.75 -7.54 -14.49
N ILE A 148 -16.24 -7.58 -13.25
CA ILE A 148 -15.62 -6.49 -12.54
C ILE A 148 -14.25 -6.98 -12.02
N VAL A 149 -13.22 -6.16 -12.16
CA VAL A 149 -11.85 -6.52 -11.75
C VAL A 149 -11.24 -5.40 -10.91
N PHE A 150 -10.87 -5.73 -9.68
CA PHE A 150 -10.04 -4.89 -8.82
C PHE A 150 -8.59 -5.32 -8.90
N PHE A 151 -7.71 -4.38 -9.23
CA PHE A 151 -6.27 -4.58 -9.15
C PHE A 151 -5.74 -4.10 -7.80
N THR A 152 -4.72 -4.79 -7.27
CA THR A 152 -4.04 -4.39 -6.02
C THR A 152 -2.76 -3.61 -6.27
N LYS A 153 -2.26 -3.60 -7.52
CA LYS A 153 -1.07 -2.86 -7.95
C LYS A 153 -1.23 -2.34 -9.37
N PRO A 154 -0.66 -1.15 -9.68
CA PRO A 154 -0.69 -0.57 -11.03
C PRO A 154 0.43 -1.09 -11.93
N TYR A 155 1.40 -1.86 -11.37
CA TYR A 155 2.62 -2.24 -12.05
C TYR A 155 2.49 -3.57 -12.80
N LYS A 156 3.43 -3.83 -13.70
CA LYS A 156 3.51 -5.07 -14.48
C LYS A 156 4.44 -6.11 -13.84
N ASP A 157 4.42 -6.17 -12.54
CA ASP A 157 5.19 -7.10 -11.72
C ASP A 157 4.51 -8.47 -11.55
N THR A 158 3.64 -8.81 -12.48
CA THR A 158 2.96 -10.11 -12.60
C THR A 158 3.06 -10.65 -14.03
N LEU A 159 2.56 -11.87 -14.29
CA LEU A 159 2.54 -12.43 -15.62
C LEU A 159 1.61 -11.64 -16.55
N ARG A 160 2.00 -11.55 -17.82
CA ARG A 160 1.25 -10.80 -18.85
C ARG A 160 -0.24 -11.16 -18.92
N ALA A 161 -0.61 -12.42 -18.61
CA ALA A 161 -2.00 -12.87 -18.58
C ALA A 161 -2.87 -12.12 -17.58
N TYR A 162 -2.28 -11.54 -16.54
CA TYR A 162 -2.96 -10.81 -15.44
C TYR A 162 -2.83 -9.29 -15.55
N HIS A 163 -2.24 -8.76 -16.63
CA HIS A 163 -2.20 -7.32 -16.87
C HIS A 163 -3.57 -6.79 -17.29
N ILE A 164 -3.86 -5.51 -16.97
CA ILE A 164 -5.11 -4.81 -17.32
C ILE A 164 -5.49 -4.97 -18.79
N TYR A 165 -4.52 -5.05 -19.71
CA TYR A 165 -4.76 -5.20 -21.14
C TYR A 165 -5.57 -6.45 -21.53
N ASN A 166 -5.66 -7.45 -20.67
CA ASN A 166 -6.46 -8.65 -20.90
C ASN A 166 -7.87 -8.55 -20.32
N PHE A 167 -8.21 -7.45 -19.60
CA PHE A 167 -9.48 -7.27 -18.91
C PHE A 167 -10.20 -5.99 -19.32
N LEU A 168 -9.88 -5.41 -20.50
CA LEU A 168 -10.47 -4.16 -20.97
C LEU A 168 -11.96 -4.29 -21.31
N ASP A 169 -12.47 -5.50 -21.43
CA ASP A 169 -13.88 -5.86 -21.63
C ASP A 169 -14.63 -6.10 -20.28
N ALA A 170 -13.98 -5.89 -19.16
CA ALA A 170 -14.56 -5.84 -17.81
C ALA A 170 -14.53 -4.42 -17.26
N LEU A 171 -15.29 -4.16 -16.20
CA LEU A 171 -15.14 -2.92 -15.42
C LEU A 171 -13.91 -3.05 -14.51
N THR A 172 -12.86 -2.31 -14.83
CA THR A 172 -11.58 -2.40 -14.12
C THR A 172 -11.42 -1.25 -13.13
N LEU A 173 -11.09 -1.57 -11.87
CA LEU A 173 -10.95 -0.60 -10.78
C LEU A 173 -9.61 -0.76 -10.07
N TYR A 174 -9.15 0.32 -9.48
CA TYR A 174 -7.97 0.34 -8.65
C TYR A 174 -8.11 1.35 -7.51
N VAL A 175 -7.82 0.91 -6.30
CA VAL A 175 -7.55 1.75 -5.13
C VAL A 175 -6.05 1.67 -4.86
N PRO A 176 -5.34 2.79 -4.69
CA PRO A 176 -3.92 2.77 -4.37
C PRO A 176 -3.61 1.92 -3.14
N TYR A 177 -2.56 1.09 -3.22
CA TYR A 177 -2.17 0.21 -2.12
C TYR A 177 -1.50 0.97 -0.95
N SER A 178 -1.15 2.23 -1.16
CA SER A 178 -0.67 3.18 -0.15
C SER A 178 -1.03 4.60 -0.56
N MET A 179 -1.23 5.48 0.39
CA MET A 179 -1.49 6.89 0.12
C MET A 179 -0.23 7.56 -0.46
N ASN A 180 -0.42 8.33 -1.53
CA ASN A 180 0.70 8.93 -2.25
C ASN A 180 1.13 10.28 -1.65
N ASN A 181 2.21 10.26 -0.88
CA ASN A 181 2.80 11.44 -0.26
C ASN A 181 3.99 12.03 -1.01
N SER A 182 4.45 11.39 -2.10
CA SER A 182 5.65 11.79 -2.83
C SER A 182 5.35 12.49 -4.15
N LYS A 183 6.35 13.21 -4.69
CA LYS A 183 6.29 13.85 -6.02
C LYS A 183 6.48 12.86 -7.18
N MET A 184 6.34 11.55 -6.95
CA MET A 184 6.40 10.53 -8.01
C MET A 184 5.11 10.48 -8.84
N PHE A 185 4.60 11.65 -9.25
CA PHE A 185 3.29 11.80 -9.90
C PHE A 185 3.12 10.96 -11.17
N HIS A 186 4.16 10.89 -12.02
CA HIS A 186 4.08 10.09 -13.24
C HIS A 186 3.92 8.60 -12.97
N ASN A 187 4.56 8.07 -11.92
CA ASN A 187 4.43 6.67 -11.54
C ASN A 187 3.06 6.36 -10.93
N ASN A 188 2.50 7.33 -10.21
CA ASN A 188 1.26 7.13 -9.46
C ASN A 188 0.00 7.43 -10.30
N TYR A 189 0.09 8.38 -11.27
CA TYR A 189 -1.06 8.82 -12.05
C TYR A 189 -0.84 8.80 -13.57
N GLY A 190 0.39 8.88 -14.05
CA GLY A 190 0.72 9.07 -15.47
C GLY A 190 0.91 7.78 -16.28
N LEU A 191 0.71 6.60 -15.72
CA LEU A 191 0.86 5.34 -16.44
C LEU A 191 -0.37 5.06 -17.33
N PRO A 192 -0.21 4.36 -18.47
CA PRO A 192 -1.35 3.91 -19.27
C PRO A 192 -2.36 3.05 -18.49
N PHE A 193 -1.93 2.43 -17.39
CA PHE A 193 -2.78 1.67 -16.49
C PHE A 193 -3.93 2.51 -15.93
N GLN A 194 -3.64 3.70 -15.36
CA GLN A 194 -4.64 4.58 -14.77
C GLN A 194 -5.67 5.04 -15.82
N SER A 195 -5.22 5.43 -17.01
CA SER A 195 -6.11 5.88 -18.10
C SER A 195 -7.03 4.77 -18.64
N LEU A 196 -6.61 3.51 -18.55
CA LEU A 196 -7.39 2.35 -19.02
C LEU A 196 -8.39 1.82 -18.00
N LEU A 197 -8.29 2.22 -16.74
CA LEU A 197 -9.25 1.83 -15.71
C LEU A 197 -10.64 2.40 -16.01
N TRP A 198 -11.69 1.66 -15.69
CA TRP A 198 -13.03 2.20 -15.62
C TRP A 198 -13.13 3.25 -14.50
N LYS A 199 -12.64 2.93 -13.31
CA LYS A 199 -12.54 3.87 -12.18
C LYS A 199 -11.19 3.77 -11.49
N LEU A 200 -10.57 4.92 -11.28
CA LEU A 200 -9.45 5.14 -10.36
C LEU A 200 -10.01 5.75 -9.09
N LEU A 201 -9.93 5.03 -7.98
CA LEU A 201 -10.57 5.36 -6.71
C LEU A 201 -9.53 5.97 -5.78
N LEU A 202 -9.61 7.25 -5.51
CA LEU A 202 -8.59 8.00 -4.78
C LEU A 202 -9.08 8.44 -3.39
N GLU A 203 -8.12 8.78 -2.54
CA GLU A 203 -8.36 9.01 -1.12
C GLU A 203 -8.84 10.42 -0.81
N THR A 204 -8.31 11.44 -1.49
CA THR A 204 -8.60 12.86 -1.21
C THR A 204 -8.68 13.69 -2.48
N ASP A 205 -9.23 14.92 -2.34
CA ASP A 205 -9.27 15.92 -3.42
C ASP A 205 -7.85 16.31 -3.90
N TYR A 206 -6.82 16.25 -3.03
CA TYR A 206 -5.42 16.45 -3.44
C TYR A 206 -4.96 15.39 -4.45
N HIS A 207 -5.25 14.12 -4.16
CA HIS A 207 -4.90 13.02 -5.05
C HIS A 207 -5.68 13.08 -6.38
N LYS A 208 -6.95 13.49 -6.34
CA LYS A 208 -7.73 13.77 -7.55
C LYS A 208 -7.10 14.89 -8.37
N HIS A 209 -6.72 15.99 -7.75
CA HIS A 209 -6.06 17.10 -8.45
C HIS A 209 -4.74 16.66 -9.10
N TYR A 210 -3.92 15.83 -8.43
CA TYR A 210 -2.72 15.27 -9.05
C TYR A 210 -3.05 14.35 -10.23
N ALA A 211 -4.11 13.54 -10.11
CA ALA A 211 -4.55 12.70 -11.22
C ALA A 211 -5.02 13.56 -12.42
N GLU A 212 -5.78 14.61 -12.20
CA GLU A 212 -6.20 15.57 -13.25
C GLU A 212 -5.01 16.20 -13.98
N MET A 213 -3.91 16.48 -13.27
CA MET A 213 -2.70 17.07 -13.86
C MET A 213 -1.82 16.05 -14.62
N TYR A 214 -1.72 14.83 -14.16
CA TYR A 214 -0.70 13.87 -14.64
C TYR A 214 -1.28 12.68 -15.40
N GLU A 215 -2.55 12.33 -15.18
CA GLU A 215 -3.24 11.28 -15.92
C GLU A 215 -3.55 11.77 -17.35
N LYS A 216 -3.37 10.89 -18.35
CA LYS A 216 -3.41 11.29 -19.77
C LYS A 216 -4.82 11.63 -20.30
N CYS A 217 -5.86 11.24 -19.56
CA CYS A 217 -7.27 11.59 -19.86
C CYS A 217 -7.81 12.67 -18.93
N GLY A 218 -6.94 13.40 -18.20
CA GLY A 218 -7.36 14.50 -17.34
C GLY A 218 -8.21 14.08 -16.13
N GLY A 219 -8.07 12.82 -15.69
CA GLY A 219 -8.76 12.32 -14.49
C GLY A 219 -10.26 12.05 -14.66
N GLU A 220 -10.77 11.92 -15.90
CA GLU A 220 -12.20 11.67 -16.18
C GLU A 220 -12.78 10.43 -15.48
N ASN A 221 -11.92 9.44 -15.16
CA ASN A 221 -12.32 8.20 -14.51
C ASN A 221 -12.02 8.19 -13.00
N VAL A 222 -11.65 9.35 -12.43
CA VAL A 222 -11.29 9.47 -11.02
C VAL A 222 -12.52 9.71 -10.15
N GLU A 223 -12.62 8.94 -9.07
CA GLU A 223 -13.61 9.19 -8.00
C GLU A 223 -12.88 9.33 -6.66
N VAL A 224 -13.27 10.29 -5.84
CA VAL A 224 -12.77 10.43 -4.46
C VAL A 224 -13.68 9.63 -3.54
N VAL A 225 -13.16 8.54 -3.02
CA VAL A 225 -13.92 7.62 -2.16
C VAL A 225 -13.46 7.65 -0.70
N GLY A 226 -12.26 8.17 -0.44
CA GLY A 226 -11.62 8.11 0.88
C GLY A 226 -10.61 6.96 0.99
N ALA A 227 -9.94 6.86 2.13
CA ALA A 227 -8.87 5.89 2.37
C ALA A 227 -9.44 4.51 2.77
N LEU A 228 -9.76 3.68 1.80
CA LEU A 228 -10.34 2.35 2.02
C LEU A 228 -9.48 1.49 2.96
N VAL A 229 -8.17 1.57 2.85
CA VAL A 229 -7.24 0.80 3.70
C VAL A 229 -7.35 1.17 5.18
N MET A 230 -7.75 2.41 5.48
CA MET A 230 -7.88 2.93 6.85
C MET A 230 -9.32 2.87 7.38
N GLU A 231 -10.26 2.34 6.62
CA GLU A 231 -11.70 2.37 6.95
C GLU A 231 -12.00 1.81 8.34
N LYS A 232 -11.36 0.70 8.72
CA LYS A 232 -11.56 0.11 10.06
C LYS A 232 -11.16 1.06 11.20
N LEU A 233 -10.14 1.91 11.00
CA LEU A 233 -9.76 2.91 12.00
C LEU A 233 -10.77 4.06 12.12
N MET A 234 -11.52 4.32 11.05
CA MET A 234 -12.58 5.33 11.01
C MET A 234 -13.91 4.85 11.61
N GLN A 235 -14.13 3.53 11.69
CA GLN A 235 -15.34 2.94 12.27
C GLN A 235 -15.30 3.03 13.80
N ALA A 236 -16.32 3.66 14.39
CA ALA A 236 -16.38 3.89 15.83
C ALA A 236 -16.57 2.58 16.63
N ASP A 237 -17.22 1.60 16.04
CA ASP A 237 -17.52 0.28 16.61
C ASP A 237 -16.48 -0.78 16.34
N TYR A 238 -15.42 -0.44 15.60
CA TYR A 238 -14.33 -1.39 15.31
C TYR A 238 -13.60 -1.81 16.58
N LYS A 239 -13.62 -3.09 16.86
CA LYS A 239 -12.94 -3.72 18.00
C LYS A 239 -11.67 -4.41 17.49
N PRO A 240 -10.49 -3.83 17.77
CA PRO A 240 -9.22 -4.42 17.36
C PRO A 240 -8.90 -5.67 18.17
N GLU A 241 -8.18 -6.59 17.56
CA GLU A 241 -7.51 -7.67 18.30
C GLU A 241 -6.28 -7.11 19.02
N ASP A 242 -6.00 -7.63 20.22
CA ASP A 242 -4.76 -7.27 20.93
C ASP A 242 -3.60 -8.11 20.39
N VAL A 243 -2.88 -7.53 19.42
CA VAL A 243 -1.75 -8.17 18.72
C VAL A 243 -0.41 -8.02 19.47
N TRP A 244 -0.45 -7.38 20.64
CA TRP A 244 0.76 -7.17 21.44
C TRP A 244 1.10 -8.40 22.29
N LYS A 245 2.41 -8.65 22.43
CA LYS A 245 2.90 -9.68 23.32
C LYS A 245 2.37 -9.45 24.74
N PRO A 246 1.74 -10.46 25.38
CA PRO A 246 1.19 -10.30 26.71
C PRO A 246 2.27 -9.96 27.74
N LEU A 247 2.01 -8.96 28.58
CA LEU A 247 2.85 -8.56 29.70
C LEU A 247 2.07 -8.57 31.00
N VAL A 248 2.75 -8.83 32.11
CA VAL A 248 2.15 -8.83 33.45
C VAL A 248 1.61 -7.44 33.81
N LYS A 249 2.34 -6.39 33.47
CA LYS A 249 1.95 -5.00 33.68
C LYS A 249 1.75 -4.30 32.33
N LYS A 250 0.62 -3.61 32.17
CA LYS A 250 0.36 -2.78 30.97
C LYS A 250 1.37 -1.64 30.92
N LYS A 251 2.03 -1.51 29.77
CA LYS A 251 3.02 -0.46 29.45
C LYS A 251 2.49 0.41 28.32
N LYS A 252 3.12 1.57 28.09
CA LYS A 252 2.91 2.36 26.88
C LYS A 252 3.40 1.59 25.65
N ARG A 253 2.65 1.59 24.58
CA ARG A 253 2.89 0.78 23.37
C ARG A 253 3.40 1.65 22.25
N ILE A 254 4.65 1.50 21.87
CA ILE A 254 5.29 2.24 20.77
C ILE A 254 5.57 1.32 19.60
N ILE A 255 5.14 1.73 18.40
CA ILE A 255 5.55 1.10 17.14
C ILE A 255 6.82 1.79 16.67
N TRP A 256 7.88 1.04 16.40
CA TRP A 256 9.03 1.52 15.64
C TRP A 256 9.01 0.92 14.24
N ALA A 257 8.84 1.79 13.22
CA ALA A 257 8.58 1.37 11.85
C ALA A 257 9.57 1.97 10.84
N PRO A 258 10.83 1.46 10.81
CA PRO A 258 11.83 1.97 9.88
C PRO A 258 11.56 1.54 8.44
N HIS A 259 11.86 2.45 7.49
CA HIS A 259 11.72 2.22 6.07
C HIS A 259 12.89 1.40 5.51
N HIS A 260 12.72 0.89 4.30
CA HIS A 260 13.74 0.06 3.63
C HIS A 260 14.78 0.83 2.81
N THR A 261 14.70 2.18 2.74
CA THR A 261 15.60 3.01 1.92
C THR A 261 16.95 3.24 2.62
N VAL A 262 17.67 2.15 2.83
CA VAL A 262 18.99 2.10 3.47
C VAL A 262 20.14 2.08 2.47
N ASP A 263 19.85 2.15 1.16
CA ASP A 263 20.82 2.15 0.07
C ASP A 263 21.14 3.58 -0.42
N TYR A 264 22.22 3.69 -1.18
CA TYR A 264 22.81 4.99 -1.58
C TYR A 264 21.90 5.88 -2.45
N LEU A 265 20.85 5.33 -3.07
CA LEU A 265 20.02 6.06 -4.04
C LEU A 265 18.92 6.90 -3.39
N PHE A 266 18.34 6.38 -2.29
CA PHE A 266 17.26 7.03 -1.53
C PHE A 266 17.52 6.88 -0.04
N ASN A 267 18.70 7.23 0.45
CA ASN A 267 19.12 7.06 1.83
C ASN A 267 18.26 7.94 2.79
N SER A 268 16.96 7.64 2.86
CA SER A 268 15.99 8.37 3.71
C SER A 268 15.73 7.68 5.03
N SER A 269 16.06 6.38 5.16
CA SER A 269 15.88 5.66 6.41
C SER A 269 17.02 5.89 7.39
N ASN A 270 16.66 6.07 8.65
CA ASN A 270 17.59 6.19 9.78
C ASN A 270 17.99 4.85 10.38
N PHE A 271 17.47 3.72 9.86
CA PHE A 271 17.68 2.41 10.45
C PHE A 271 19.15 2.09 10.72
N LEU A 272 20.03 2.25 9.72
CA LEU A 272 21.47 1.92 9.88
C LEU A 272 22.21 2.83 10.87
N ILE A 273 21.62 3.99 11.23
CA ILE A 273 22.20 4.89 12.23
C ILE A 273 21.70 4.53 13.62
N TYR A 274 20.38 4.34 13.77
CA TYR A 274 19.73 4.27 15.08
C TYR A 274 19.32 2.86 15.49
N CYS A 275 19.64 1.82 14.72
CA CYS A 275 19.19 0.46 15.03
C CYS A 275 19.67 -0.02 16.42
N GLU A 276 20.91 0.26 16.81
CA GLU A 276 21.42 -0.10 18.13
C GLU A 276 20.88 0.82 19.23
N ASP A 277 20.73 2.11 18.96
CA ASP A 277 20.15 3.07 19.90
C ASP A 277 18.70 2.74 20.23
N MET A 278 17.91 2.34 19.23
CA MET A 278 16.52 1.95 19.45
C MET A 278 16.40 0.70 20.33
N LEU A 279 17.33 -0.25 20.19
CA LEU A 279 17.40 -1.39 21.13
C LEU A 279 17.82 -0.96 22.53
N ARG A 280 18.78 -0.03 22.65
CA ARG A 280 19.18 0.56 23.92
C ARG A 280 18.00 1.26 24.60
N LEU A 281 17.28 2.11 23.88
CA LEU A 281 16.09 2.78 24.42
C LEU A 281 14.99 1.78 24.82
N ALA A 282 14.79 0.72 24.04
CA ALA A 282 13.83 -0.32 24.40
C ALA A 282 14.19 -1.02 25.72
N GLU A 283 15.47 -1.28 25.98
CA GLU A 283 15.93 -1.88 27.23
C GLU A 283 15.89 -0.86 28.40
N GLU A 284 16.27 0.39 28.16
CA GLU A 284 16.29 1.46 29.16
C GLU A 284 14.90 1.77 29.71
N TYR A 285 13.90 1.86 28.80
CA TYR A 285 12.51 2.15 29.15
C TYR A 285 11.64 0.89 29.31
N LYS A 286 12.25 -0.28 29.55
CA LYS A 286 11.53 -1.55 29.58
C LYS A 286 10.41 -1.63 30.60
N ASP A 287 10.49 -0.91 31.69
CA ASP A 287 9.46 -0.93 32.74
C ASP A 287 8.23 -0.07 32.38
N GLU A 288 8.36 0.87 31.44
CA GLU A 288 7.34 1.86 31.10
C GLU A 288 6.78 1.64 29.68
N VAL A 289 7.59 1.10 28.76
CA VAL A 289 7.29 1.02 27.35
C VAL A 289 7.40 -0.41 26.81
N GLN A 290 6.45 -0.80 25.98
CA GLN A 290 6.49 -2.00 25.14
C GLN A 290 6.68 -1.55 23.68
N PHE A 291 7.62 -2.18 22.97
CA PHE A 291 7.94 -1.87 21.59
C PHE A 291 7.47 -2.97 20.62
N ALA A 292 6.87 -2.54 19.51
CA ALA A 292 6.69 -3.36 18.32
C ALA A 292 7.65 -2.89 17.22
N PHE A 293 8.68 -3.67 16.94
CA PHE A 293 9.54 -3.47 15.77
C PHE A 293 8.79 -3.91 14.53
N LYS A 294 8.36 -2.94 13.71
CA LYS A 294 7.61 -3.15 12.47
C LYS A 294 8.41 -2.67 11.26
N PRO A 295 9.46 -3.39 10.86
CA PRO A 295 10.27 -3.00 9.72
C PRO A 295 9.47 -3.13 8.43
N HIS A 296 9.78 -2.27 7.45
CA HIS A 296 9.25 -2.45 6.10
C HIS A 296 9.61 -3.86 5.56
N PRO A 297 8.70 -4.58 4.87
CA PRO A 297 8.91 -5.97 4.44
C PRO A 297 10.20 -6.21 3.65
N VAL A 298 10.66 -5.23 2.86
CA VAL A 298 11.89 -5.32 2.07
C VAL A 298 13.16 -5.07 2.90
N LEU A 299 13.04 -4.48 4.11
CA LEU A 299 14.22 -4.10 4.91
C LEU A 299 15.08 -5.30 5.26
N LYS A 300 14.50 -6.39 5.75
CA LYS A 300 15.26 -7.60 6.14
C LYS A 300 16.11 -8.12 4.99
N PHE A 301 15.54 -8.20 3.79
CA PHE A 301 16.26 -8.64 2.59
C PHE A 301 17.46 -7.72 2.26
N LYS A 302 17.29 -6.40 2.35
CA LYS A 302 18.38 -5.45 2.13
C LYS A 302 19.47 -5.57 3.20
N LEU A 303 19.10 -5.80 4.45
CA LEU A 303 20.06 -6.00 5.55
C LEU A 303 20.86 -7.28 5.37
N ILE A 304 20.27 -8.37 4.89
CA ILE A 304 21.00 -9.58 4.54
C ILE A 304 22.09 -9.29 3.50
N ASN A 305 21.80 -8.44 2.51
CA ASN A 305 22.79 -8.04 1.51
C ASN A 305 23.89 -7.12 2.07
N ILE A 306 23.59 -6.29 3.10
CA ILE A 306 24.52 -5.34 3.70
C ILE A 306 25.32 -5.96 4.84
N TRP A 307 24.66 -6.70 5.73
CA TRP A 307 25.22 -7.25 6.97
C TRP A 307 25.55 -8.73 6.91
N GLY A 308 24.99 -9.48 5.94
CA GLY A 308 24.93 -10.94 5.94
C GLY A 308 23.75 -11.48 6.72
N LEU A 309 23.48 -12.78 6.50
CA LEU A 309 22.33 -13.47 7.11
C LEU A 309 22.44 -13.51 8.64
N ASP A 310 23.57 -13.95 9.17
CA ASP A 310 23.75 -14.21 10.60
C ASP A 310 23.58 -12.94 11.44
N LYS A 311 24.18 -11.82 11.01
CA LYS A 311 24.03 -10.53 11.71
C LYS A 311 22.60 -10.01 11.64
N THR A 312 21.95 -10.17 10.49
CA THR A 312 20.56 -9.74 10.32
C THR A 312 19.62 -10.54 11.21
N GLU A 313 19.75 -11.87 11.22
CA GLU A 313 18.93 -12.73 12.09
C GLU A 313 19.21 -12.46 13.56
N ALA A 314 20.46 -12.27 13.96
CA ALA A 314 20.81 -11.93 15.35
C ALA A 314 20.15 -10.62 15.79
N TYR A 315 20.12 -9.58 14.93
CA TYR A 315 19.47 -8.32 15.23
C TYR A 315 17.95 -8.49 15.43
N TYR A 316 17.29 -9.20 14.51
CA TYR A 316 15.85 -9.47 14.61
C TYR A 316 15.53 -10.30 15.86
N ASN A 317 16.35 -11.30 16.17
CA ASN A 317 16.17 -12.14 17.36
C ASN A 317 16.30 -11.35 18.67
N ARG A 318 17.10 -10.27 18.73
CA ARG A 318 17.14 -9.38 19.91
C ARG A 318 15.76 -8.78 20.18
N TRP A 319 15.07 -8.22 19.16
CA TRP A 319 13.71 -7.71 19.30
C TRP A 319 12.71 -8.78 19.72
N ALA A 320 12.79 -9.97 19.13
CA ALA A 320 11.86 -11.07 19.43
C ALA A 320 12.04 -11.61 20.87
N SER A 321 13.28 -11.62 21.38
CA SER A 321 13.62 -12.17 22.70
C SER A 321 13.43 -11.19 23.86
N MET A 322 13.34 -9.87 23.60
CA MET A 322 13.09 -8.90 24.66
C MET A 322 11.72 -9.13 25.31
N GLU A 323 11.63 -8.97 26.65
CA GLU A 323 10.35 -9.07 27.36
C GLU A 323 9.32 -8.09 26.82
N ASN A 324 9.73 -6.82 26.71
CA ASN A 324 8.90 -5.70 26.23
C ASN A 324 9.02 -5.43 24.72
N GLY A 325 9.65 -6.32 23.95
CA GLY A 325 9.84 -6.21 22.52
C GLY A 325 9.09 -7.29 21.75
N GLN A 326 8.69 -6.97 20.52
CA GLN A 326 8.13 -7.92 19.54
C GLN A 326 8.45 -7.49 18.12
N ILE A 327 8.35 -8.43 17.17
CA ILE A 327 8.46 -8.16 15.73
C ILE A 327 7.08 -8.25 15.10
N GLU A 328 6.71 -7.22 14.34
CA GLU A 328 5.44 -7.20 13.63
C GLU A 328 5.66 -7.25 12.11
N GLN A 329 5.07 -8.26 11.47
CA GLN A 329 5.09 -8.45 10.03
C GLN A 329 3.67 -8.74 9.55
N GLY A 330 3.17 -8.00 8.56
CA GLY A 330 1.83 -8.20 8.02
C GLY A 330 0.88 -7.03 8.28
N ASP A 331 -0.37 -7.36 8.61
CA ASP A 331 -1.43 -6.38 8.85
C ASP A 331 -1.08 -5.47 10.04
N TYR A 332 -1.51 -4.23 9.98
CA TYR A 332 -1.11 -3.21 10.95
C TYR A 332 -2.27 -2.38 11.52
N ILE A 333 -3.50 -2.64 11.08
CA ILE A 333 -4.67 -1.86 11.54
C ILE A 333 -4.88 -2.02 13.04
N ASP A 334 -4.87 -3.28 13.53
CA ASP A 334 -5.03 -3.57 14.95
C ASP A 334 -3.84 -3.05 15.77
N LEU A 335 -2.63 -3.16 15.22
CA LEU A 335 -1.43 -2.62 15.83
C LEU A 335 -1.52 -1.09 15.99
N PHE A 336 -1.98 -0.36 14.95
CA PHE A 336 -2.20 1.08 15.01
C PHE A 336 -3.27 1.43 16.03
N LYS A 337 -4.40 0.71 16.03
CA LYS A 337 -5.52 0.97 16.96
C LYS A 337 -5.14 0.74 18.41
N THR A 338 -4.25 -0.19 18.70
CA THR A 338 -3.89 -0.61 20.06
C THR A 338 -2.57 -0.04 20.57
N SER A 339 -1.79 0.67 19.73
CA SER A 339 -0.58 1.40 20.13
C SER A 339 -0.92 2.70 20.89
N ASP A 340 0.06 3.30 21.57
CA ASP A 340 -0.01 4.65 22.14
C ASP A 340 0.73 5.67 21.26
N ALA A 341 1.76 5.27 20.53
CA ALA A 341 2.53 6.13 19.64
C ALA A 341 3.24 5.35 18.54
N MET A 342 3.76 6.10 17.53
CA MET A 342 4.64 5.55 16.49
C MET A 342 5.89 6.41 16.33
N ILE A 343 7.03 5.75 16.09
CA ILE A 343 8.29 6.33 15.65
C ILE A 343 8.62 5.72 14.30
N HIS A 344 8.80 6.52 13.25
CA HIS A 344 9.07 6.00 11.91
C HIS A 344 9.82 6.98 11.01
N ASP A 345 10.26 6.48 9.85
CA ASP A 345 10.76 7.24 8.72
C ASP A 345 10.15 6.75 7.38
N SER A 346 8.97 6.11 7.48
CA SER A 346 8.23 5.52 6.35
C SER A 346 7.30 6.53 5.70
N ILE A 347 7.39 6.68 4.37
CA ILE A 347 6.58 7.64 3.60
C ILE A 347 5.09 7.26 3.61
N SER A 348 4.75 5.98 3.55
CA SER A 348 3.34 5.55 3.58
C SER A 348 2.70 5.74 4.96
N PHE A 349 3.41 5.37 6.02
CA PHE A 349 2.89 5.51 7.40
C PHE A 349 2.74 6.97 7.84
N MET A 350 3.40 7.90 7.14
CA MET A 350 3.25 9.34 7.39
C MET A 350 1.79 9.81 7.33
N THR A 351 0.97 9.25 6.44
CA THR A 351 -0.48 9.54 6.43
C THR A 351 -1.27 8.46 7.15
N GLU A 352 -0.93 7.20 6.96
CA GLU A 352 -1.75 6.09 7.44
C GLU A 352 -1.87 6.07 8.96
N TYR A 353 -0.81 6.42 9.71
CA TYR A 353 -0.89 6.45 11.17
C TYR A 353 -1.71 7.63 11.72
N LEU A 354 -1.89 8.72 10.95
CA LEU A 354 -2.74 9.84 11.36
C LEU A 354 -4.20 9.45 11.55
N PHE A 355 -4.65 8.37 10.91
CA PHE A 355 -5.98 7.79 11.16
C PHE A 355 -6.15 7.22 12.58
N ALA A 356 -5.07 6.85 13.23
CA ALA A 356 -5.10 6.46 14.64
C ALA A 356 -5.24 7.65 15.60
N GLN A 357 -5.00 8.88 15.15
CA GLN A 357 -5.07 10.15 15.90
C GLN A 357 -4.17 10.19 17.15
N LYS A 358 -3.07 9.45 17.13
CA LYS A 358 -2.13 9.28 18.24
C LYS A 358 -0.81 10.02 17.98
N PRO A 359 0.00 10.28 19.02
CA PRO A 359 1.33 10.85 18.85
C PRO A 359 2.17 10.08 17.85
N VAL A 360 2.80 10.79 16.95
CA VAL A 360 3.65 10.20 15.91
C VAL A 360 4.90 11.04 15.69
N LEU A 361 6.06 10.37 15.64
CA LEU A 361 7.36 10.99 15.41
C LEU A 361 7.90 10.52 14.06
N PHE A 362 8.31 11.48 13.24
CA PHE A 362 9.06 11.22 12.01
C PHE A 362 10.55 11.48 12.25
N GLN A 363 11.39 10.46 12.08
CA GLN A 363 12.85 10.58 12.15
C GLN A 363 13.37 11.13 10.82
N ILE A 364 13.81 12.39 10.82
CA ILE A 364 14.28 13.10 9.62
C ILE A 364 15.76 12.78 9.37
N ARG A 365 16.04 12.10 8.27
CA ARG A 365 17.40 11.77 7.84
C ARG A 365 18.16 12.98 7.32
N ASN A 366 17.46 13.81 6.57
CA ASN A 366 17.99 15.04 6.03
C ASN A 366 16.84 15.97 5.60
N GLU A 367 17.04 17.29 5.69
CA GLU A 367 16.02 18.29 5.37
C GLU A 367 15.51 18.24 3.92
N LYS A 368 16.35 17.82 2.98
CA LYS A 368 15.94 17.69 1.56
C LYS A 368 14.87 16.64 1.34
N LEU A 369 14.66 15.72 2.30
CA LEU A 369 13.59 14.73 2.21
C LEU A 369 12.21 15.40 2.12
N ARG A 370 12.02 16.56 2.77
CA ARG A 370 10.79 17.34 2.71
C ARG A 370 10.45 17.79 1.29
N ASP A 371 11.46 18.07 0.47
CA ASP A 371 11.29 18.50 -0.91
C ASP A 371 10.80 17.38 -1.83
N GLU A 372 10.94 16.12 -1.42
CA GLU A 372 10.44 14.95 -2.17
C GLU A 372 8.94 14.71 -1.93
N PHE A 373 8.34 15.34 -0.90
CA PHE A 373 6.92 15.18 -0.61
C PHE A 373 6.08 16.15 -1.45
N ASN A 374 4.93 15.66 -1.90
CA ASN A 374 3.90 16.50 -2.49
C ASN A 374 3.23 17.38 -1.42
N VAL A 375 2.36 18.31 -1.83
CA VAL A 375 1.70 19.24 -0.88
C VAL A 375 0.96 18.50 0.22
N PHE A 376 0.22 17.44 -0.12
CA PHE A 376 -0.51 16.65 0.87
C PHE A 376 0.44 15.94 1.84
N GLY A 377 1.53 15.36 1.33
CA GLY A 377 2.56 14.74 2.16
C GLY A 377 3.24 15.72 3.11
N GLN A 378 3.48 16.96 2.69
CA GLN A 378 4.02 18.01 3.57
C GLN A 378 3.03 18.37 4.68
N LEU A 379 1.74 18.52 4.35
CA LEU A 379 0.69 18.75 5.35
C LEU A 379 0.59 17.60 6.37
N CYS A 380 0.73 16.35 5.92
CA CYS A 380 0.79 15.19 6.81
C CYS A 380 2.03 15.23 7.72
N LEU A 381 3.20 15.56 7.17
CA LEU A 381 4.44 15.64 7.94
C LEU A 381 4.35 16.68 9.05
N GLU A 382 3.67 17.80 8.84
CA GLU A 382 3.47 18.85 9.85
C GLU A 382 2.69 18.35 11.07
N GLN A 383 1.89 17.28 10.94
CA GLN A 383 1.17 16.67 12.06
C GLN A 383 2.07 15.79 12.95
N HIS A 384 3.32 15.56 12.55
CA HIS A 384 4.29 14.74 13.27
C HIS A 384 5.15 15.58 14.21
N TYR A 385 5.64 14.95 15.26
CA TYR A 385 6.87 15.38 15.91
C TYR A 385 8.04 15.06 15.00
N HIS A 386 9.07 15.86 15.00
CA HIS A 386 10.26 15.64 14.18
C HIS A 386 11.45 15.35 15.10
N ALA A 387 12.29 14.40 14.69
CA ALA A 387 13.56 14.11 15.35
C ALA A 387 14.70 14.03 14.33
N HIS A 388 15.76 14.77 14.60
CA HIS A 388 16.99 14.80 13.80
C HIS A 388 18.12 14.03 14.50
N SER A 389 17.88 13.62 15.74
CA SER A 389 18.83 12.85 16.54
C SER A 389 18.12 11.79 17.37
N ILE A 390 18.91 10.92 17.98
CA ILE A 390 18.38 9.88 18.88
C ILE A 390 17.92 10.48 20.20
N GLU A 391 18.56 11.56 20.67
CA GLU A 391 18.21 12.28 21.88
C GLU A 391 16.83 12.95 21.75
N GLU A 392 16.51 13.51 20.58
CA GLU A 392 15.17 14.05 20.29
C GLU A 392 14.11 12.93 20.20
N THR A 393 14.50 11.76 19.69
CA THR A 393 13.65 10.57 19.71
C THR A 393 13.38 10.11 21.14
N GLU A 394 14.39 10.07 21.99
CA GLU A 394 14.28 9.74 23.42
C GLU A 394 13.42 10.76 24.16
N GLN A 395 13.59 12.06 23.88
CA GLN A 395 12.76 13.12 24.45
C GLN A 395 11.27 12.91 24.11
N PHE A 396 10.94 12.54 22.86
CA PHE A 396 9.57 12.20 22.48
C PHE A 396 9.02 11.02 23.29
N ILE A 397 9.80 9.96 23.48
CA ILE A 397 9.39 8.80 24.30
C ILE A 397 9.07 9.25 25.72
N ARG A 398 9.96 10.03 26.34
CA ARG A 398 9.85 10.44 27.73
C ARG A 398 8.72 11.45 27.94
N GLU A 399 8.68 12.52 27.14
CA GLU A 399 7.76 13.65 27.39
C GLU A 399 6.38 13.44 26.77
N VAL A 400 6.33 12.94 25.53
CA VAL A 400 5.07 12.80 24.81
C VAL A 400 4.39 11.49 25.16
N VAL A 401 5.13 10.37 25.13
CA VAL A 401 4.50 9.05 25.28
C VAL A 401 4.32 8.69 26.76
N ILE A 402 5.39 8.76 27.55
CA ILE A 402 5.36 8.34 28.98
C ILE A 402 4.62 9.40 29.81
N ALA A 403 5.05 10.66 29.73
CA ALA A 403 4.45 11.76 30.51
C ALA A 403 3.09 12.25 29.96
N GLY A 404 2.69 11.83 28.74
CA GLY A 404 1.41 12.17 28.14
C GLY A 404 1.25 13.62 27.68
N LYS A 405 2.36 14.35 27.47
CA LYS A 405 2.34 15.75 27.01
C LYS A 405 2.28 15.80 25.48
N ASP A 406 1.08 15.84 24.93
CA ASP A 406 0.84 15.86 23.47
C ASP A 406 0.25 17.21 22.99
N PRO A 407 1.05 18.27 22.84
CA PRO A 407 0.58 19.57 22.36
C PRO A 407 0.04 19.57 20.92
N LYS A 408 0.41 18.58 20.09
CA LYS A 408 -0.11 18.46 18.72
C LYS A 408 -1.45 17.70 18.61
N LYS A 409 -2.05 17.30 19.74
CA LYS A 409 -3.26 16.48 19.73
C LYS A 409 -4.42 17.16 18.99
N GLU A 410 -4.75 18.40 19.39
CA GLU A 410 -5.88 19.13 18.80
C GLU A 410 -5.68 19.43 17.31
N GLU A 411 -4.47 19.82 16.91
CA GLU A 411 -4.11 20.07 15.51
C GLU A 411 -4.28 18.79 14.68
N ARG A 412 -3.83 17.66 15.19
CA ARG A 412 -3.93 16.35 14.54
C ARG A 412 -5.38 15.87 14.41
N GLU A 413 -6.21 16.10 15.43
CA GLU A 413 -7.65 15.81 15.39
C GLU A 413 -8.39 16.69 14.37
N GLN A 414 -8.04 17.98 14.28
CA GLN A 414 -8.60 18.88 13.28
C GLN A 414 -8.17 18.47 11.86
N PHE A 415 -6.90 18.15 11.67
CA PHE A 415 -6.38 17.65 10.39
C PHE A 415 -7.12 16.38 9.95
N TYR A 416 -7.31 15.41 10.86
CA TYR A 416 -8.05 14.19 10.59
C TYR A 416 -9.48 14.49 10.10
N LYS A 417 -10.21 15.35 10.81
CA LYS A 417 -11.60 15.71 10.44
C LYS A 417 -11.67 16.45 9.09
N GLN A 418 -10.69 17.29 8.81
CA GLN A 418 -10.70 18.12 7.61
C GLN A 418 -10.27 17.38 6.35
N TYR A 419 -9.27 16.47 6.44
CA TYR A 419 -8.60 15.91 5.28
C TYR A 419 -8.69 14.38 5.15
N LEU A 420 -8.89 13.65 6.24
CA LEU A 420 -8.83 12.20 6.26
C LEU A 420 -10.18 11.54 6.44
N TYR A 421 -11.02 12.07 7.30
CA TYR A 421 -12.36 11.52 7.52
C TYR A 421 -13.30 11.94 6.38
N PRO A 422 -14.19 11.05 5.88
CA PRO A 422 -15.14 11.38 4.83
C PRO A 422 -16.05 12.54 5.23
N LYS A 423 -16.09 13.62 4.43
CA LYS A 423 -16.87 14.84 4.73
C LYS A 423 -18.37 14.60 4.83
N ASP A 424 -18.87 13.61 4.08
CA ASP A 424 -20.27 13.17 4.04
C ASP A 424 -20.58 12.05 5.06
N GLY A 425 -19.59 11.60 5.82
CA GLY A 425 -19.70 10.49 6.77
C GLY A 425 -19.87 9.11 6.13
N VAL A 426 -19.87 9.02 4.80
CA VAL A 426 -20.03 7.75 4.07
C VAL A 426 -18.69 7.05 3.95
N MET A 427 -18.59 5.81 4.41
CA MET A 427 -17.35 5.04 4.40
C MET A 427 -16.88 4.70 2.97
N PRO A 428 -15.57 4.59 2.75
CA PRO A 428 -15.01 4.29 1.41
C PRO A 428 -15.60 3.05 0.74
N SER A 429 -15.77 1.95 1.49
CA SER A 429 -16.37 0.72 0.95
C SER A 429 -17.82 0.91 0.53
N GLU A 430 -18.58 1.75 1.24
CA GLU A 430 -19.95 2.12 0.90
C GLU A 430 -20.01 2.88 -0.42
N LYS A 431 -19.18 3.93 -0.55
CA LYS A 431 -19.11 4.71 -1.79
C LYS A 431 -18.77 3.84 -3.00
N ILE A 432 -17.77 2.93 -2.84
CA ILE A 432 -17.39 2.03 -3.93
C ILE A 432 -18.53 1.07 -4.26
N PHE A 433 -19.22 0.56 -3.25
CA PHE A 433 -20.37 -0.32 -3.42
C PHE A 433 -21.52 0.40 -4.17
N ASP A 434 -21.82 1.66 -3.81
CA ASP A 434 -22.84 2.48 -4.47
C ASP A 434 -22.47 2.83 -5.92
N ILE A 435 -21.19 3.11 -6.19
CA ILE A 435 -20.69 3.29 -7.57
C ILE A 435 -20.97 2.04 -8.41
N LEU A 436 -20.70 0.86 -7.86
CA LEU A 436 -20.96 -0.40 -8.55
C LEU A 436 -22.45 -0.64 -8.75
N LYS A 437 -23.28 -0.47 -7.71
CA LYS A 437 -24.73 -0.65 -7.79
C LYS A 437 -25.37 0.30 -8.79
N THR A 438 -25.01 1.57 -8.75
CA THR A 438 -25.49 2.60 -9.70
C THR A 438 -25.14 2.20 -11.15
N ALA A 439 -23.92 1.74 -11.39
CA ALA A 439 -23.49 1.34 -12.72
C ALA A 439 -24.32 0.17 -13.29
N ILE A 440 -24.64 -0.82 -12.44
CA ILE A 440 -25.42 -2.00 -12.87
C ILE A 440 -26.94 -1.80 -12.73
N GLY A 441 -27.38 -0.62 -12.30
CA GLY A 441 -28.82 -0.28 -12.20
C GLY A 441 -29.57 -1.02 -11.08
N LYS A 442 -28.93 -1.26 -9.95
CA LYS A 442 -29.48 -2.00 -8.79
C LYS A 442 -29.37 -1.23 -7.49
#